data_c50b758513d9b97a237ef9fbb0d0f9ae
#
_entry.id   c50b758513d9b97a237ef9fbb0d0f9ae
#
_cell.length_a   1.000
_cell.length_b   1.000
_cell.length_c   1.000
_cell.angle_alpha   90.00
_cell.angle_beta   90.00
_cell.angle_gamma   90.00
#
_symmetry.space_group_name_H-M   'P 1'
#
loop_
_entity.id
_entity.type
_entity.pdbx_description
1 polymer ?
#
loop_
_entity_poly.entity_id
_entity_poly.type
_entity_poly.pdbx_seq_one_letter_code
_entity_poly.pdbx_strand_id
1 'polypeptide(L)'
;MCPMARTRTVAAAGAIAVLVGILLARASSGQAVAAGFVPYAKGFTSPVYLTSAPGDPTTLYVVEQYGVIKIVRNGQITGTFLDIRSRVKCCGEFGLLSMAFSPHYATNHLFYVSYNDLNGSSEIARYSTSNGVGDPSTGKILLTVHQPSDFHKGGQLQFDKRGYLYVGFGDGGPERDPNQTAQNPRVRLGKLLRSTTTSPNGSWKMVGLGLRNPWRFSFDSKDNLWIGDVGQGDWEEVDFRPAAVLDRLANYGWSRYEGDAVFDPTHTYTNIGQKVFPVLVYPHTGGRCAIMGGFVHNGRYYYGDYCTGTIYSFPVGTHGRAGPPRPVAGNVPALSSFGVDGAGHLFALSWNGQIYELS
;
A
#
# COMPACT_ATOMS: atom_id res chain seq x y z
N MET A 1 25.17 -102.05 -44.60
CA MET A 1 24.18 -101.94 -43.55
C MET A 1 23.82 -100.52 -43.41
N CYS A 2 22.60 -100.22 -43.77
CA CYS A 2 22.05 -98.84 -43.71
C CYS A 2 21.32 -98.63 -42.42
N PRO A 3 21.23 -97.41 -41.94
CA PRO A 3 19.91 -96.98 -41.57
C PRO A 3 19.53 -95.55 -41.98
N MET A 4 18.39 -95.48 -42.41
CA MET A 4 17.32 -94.48 -42.62
C MET A 4 17.53 -93.11 -42.11
N ALA A 5 17.37 -92.12 -43.00
CA ALA A 5 17.15 -90.69 -42.72
C ALA A 5 15.70 -90.46 -42.25
N ARG A 6 15.50 -89.74 -41.20
CA ARG A 6 14.24 -89.12 -40.77
C ARG A 6 14.23 -87.63 -41.09
N THR A 7 13.34 -87.23 -41.96
CA THR A 7 12.99 -85.87 -42.29
C THR A 7 12.24 -85.25 -41.07
N ARG A 8 12.73 -84.06 -40.63
CA ARG A 8 12.03 -83.20 -39.72
C ARG A 8 11.56 -81.95 -40.42
N THR A 9 10.27 -81.77 -40.46
CA THR A 9 9.56 -80.60 -40.89
C THR A 9 9.85 -79.46 -39.93
N VAL A 10 10.31 -78.33 -40.42
CA VAL A 10 10.50 -77.09 -39.65
C VAL A 10 9.26 -76.25 -39.90
N ALA A 11 8.49 -76.00 -38.83
CA ALA A 11 7.38 -75.06 -38.84
C ALA A 11 7.97 -73.63 -38.64
N ALA A 12 7.64 -72.74 -39.58
CA ALA A 12 8.01 -71.33 -39.49
C ALA A 12 7.03 -70.62 -38.53
N ALA A 13 7.53 -70.14 -37.39
CA ALA A 13 6.80 -69.26 -36.51
C ALA A 13 7.01 -67.79 -36.94
N GLY A 14 5.95 -67.15 -37.42
CA GLY A 14 5.94 -65.73 -37.75
C GLY A 14 5.96 -64.88 -36.47
N ALA A 15 6.96 -64.11 -36.27
CA ALA A 15 7.06 -63.11 -35.18
C ALA A 15 6.31 -61.83 -35.61
N ILE A 16 5.17 -61.58 -34.97
CA ILE A 16 4.47 -60.27 -35.05
C ILE A 16 5.22 -59.30 -34.14
N ALA A 17 5.93 -58.33 -34.71
CA ALA A 17 6.51 -57.21 -33.97
C ALA A 17 5.40 -56.19 -33.67
N VAL A 18 4.97 -56.10 -32.42
CA VAL A 18 4.11 -55.04 -31.92
C VAL A 18 4.98 -53.83 -31.63
N LEU A 19 4.95 -52.83 -32.49
CA LEU A 19 5.52 -51.51 -32.24
C LEU A 19 4.66 -50.76 -31.19
N VAL A 20 5.06 -50.78 -29.94
CA VAL A 20 4.53 -49.90 -28.90
C VAL A 20 5.13 -48.52 -29.13
N GLY A 21 4.36 -47.62 -29.75
CA GLY A 21 4.72 -46.21 -29.86
C GLY A 21 4.57 -45.54 -28.50
N ILE A 22 5.67 -45.30 -27.80
CA ILE A 22 5.70 -44.46 -26.60
C ILE A 22 5.57 -43.01 -27.09
N LEU A 23 4.34 -42.45 -27.00
CA LEU A 23 4.13 -41.02 -27.06
C LEU A 23 4.73 -40.38 -25.79
N LEU A 24 5.94 -39.90 -25.89
CA LEU A 24 6.53 -38.98 -24.93
C LEU A 24 5.76 -37.64 -25.05
N ALA A 25 4.71 -37.46 -24.25
CA ALA A 25 4.13 -36.17 -23.99
C ALA A 25 5.22 -35.29 -23.34
N ARG A 26 5.83 -34.42 -24.11
CA ARG A 26 6.66 -33.34 -23.59
C ARG A 26 5.69 -32.43 -22.80
N ALA A 27 5.64 -32.60 -21.49
CA ALA A 27 5.15 -31.56 -20.59
C ALA A 27 6.07 -30.36 -20.80
N SER A 28 5.61 -29.37 -21.53
CA SER A 28 6.23 -28.04 -21.52
C SER A 28 6.09 -27.54 -20.09
N SER A 29 7.15 -27.65 -19.29
CA SER A 29 7.26 -26.91 -18.05
C SER A 29 7.33 -25.44 -18.44
N GLY A 30 6.17 -24.79 -18.57
CA GLY A 30 6.09 -23.36 -18.56
C GLY A 30 6.71 -22.92 -17.25
N GLN A 31 7.94 -22.41 -17.28
CA GLN A 31 8.50 -21.73 -16.13
C GLN A 31 7.49 -20.62 -15.81
N ALA A 32 6.85 -20.73 -14.65
CA ALA A 32 6.05 -19.63 -14.13
C ALA A 32 6.98 -18.41 -14.06
N VAL A 33 6.70 -17.41 -14.86
CA VAL A 33 7.43 -16.14 -14.81
C VAL A 33 7.28 -15.66 -13.38
N ALA A 34 8.38 -15.41 -12.69
CA ALA A 34 8.35 -14.92 -11.33
C ALA A 34 7.58 -13.59 -11.35
N ALA A 35 6.54 -13.48 -10.50
CA ALA A 35 5.77 -12.25 -10.37
C ALA A 35 6.71 -11.07 -10.11
N GLY A 36 6.54 -9.98 -10.86
CA GLY A 36 7.40 -8.81 -10.78
C GLY A 36 6.70 -7.54 -11.20
N PHE A 37 7.27 -6.40 -10.79
CA PHE A 37 6.75 -5.10 -11.19
C PHE A 37 7.30 -4.71 -12.57
N VAL A 38 6.38 -4.49 -13.52
CA VAL A 38 6.68 -4.11 -14.91
C VAL A 38 6.12 -2.72 -15.21
N PRO A 39 6.75 -1.91 -16.08
CA PRO A 39 6.24 -0.60 -16.46
C PRO A 39 4.81 -0.67 -17.02
N TYR A 40 3.91 0.14 -16.49
CA TYR A 40 2.51 0.22 -16.90
C TYR A 40 2.14 1.57 -17.54
N ALA A 41 2.48 2.69 -16.88
CA ALA A 41 2.15 4.02 -17.35
C ALA A 41 3.26 5.02 -16.99
N LYS A 42 3.36 6.14 -17.74
CA LYS A 42 4.36 7.19 -17.53
C LYS A 42 3.83 8.57 -17.87
N GLY A 43 4.60 9.61 -17.56
CA GLY A 43 4.28 11.01 -17.89
C GLY A 43 3.59 11.75 -16.73
N PHE A 44 3.70 11.23 -15.51
CA PHE A 44 3.19 11.89 -14.31
C PHE A 44 4.23 12.83 -13.70
N THR A 45 3.76 13.80 -12.93
CA THR A 45 4.61 14.70 -12.16
C THR A 45 4.54 14.34 -10.67
N SER A 46 5.58 13.67 -10.16
CA SER A 46 5.66 13.23 -8.76
C SER A 46 4.39 12.48 -8.29
N PRO A 47 4.02 11.33 -8.89
CA PRO A 47 2.85 10.59 -8.46
C PRO A 47 3.10 9.96 -7.09
N VAL A 48 2.15 10.11 -6.17
CA VAL A 48 2.29 9.68 -4.76
C VAL A 48 1.18 8.75 -4.29
N TYR A 49 0.11 8.57 -5.05
CA TYR A 49 -0.95 7.63 -4.74
C TYR A 49 -1.79 7.30 -5.99
N LEU A 50 -2.42 6.14 -6.00
CA LEU A 50 -3.45 5.81 -6.98
C LEU A 50 -4.57 4.96 -6.36
N THR A 51 -5.75 5.06 -6.95
CA THR A 51 -6.93 4.28 -6.60
C THR A 51 -7.91 4.23 -7.78
N SER A 52 -8.98 3.45 -7.64
CA SER A 52 -10.14 3.45 -8.57
C SER A 52 -11.42 3.83 -7.85
N ALA A 53 -12.41 4.28 -8.60
CA ALA A 53 -13.74 4.51 -8.05
C ALA A 53 -14.45 3.17 -7.78
N PRO A 54 -15.30 3.06 -6.75
CA PRO A 54 -16.09 1.86 -6.51
C PRO A 54 -16.93 1.50 -7.73
N GLY A 55 -16.82 0.24 -8.17
CA GLY A 55 -17.53 -0.27 -9.36
C GLY A 55 -16.89 0.06 -10.71
N ASP A 56 -15.78 0.78 -10.74
CA ASP A 56 -14.99 1.00 -11.97
C ASP A 56 -13.66 0.23 -11.88
N PRO A 57 -13.54 -0.94 -12.53
CA PRO A 57 -12.34 -1.75 -12.49
C PRO A 57 -11.23 -1.26 -13.43
N THR A 58 -11.52 -0.31 -14.33
CA THR A 58 -10.65 0.01 -15.46
C THR A 58 -10.02 1.41 -15.41
N THR A 59 -10.57 2.30 -14.60
CA THR A 59 -10.06 3.67 -14.50
C THR A 59 -9.22 3.83 -13.23
N LEU A 60 -7.98 4.29 -13.41
CA LEU A 60 -7.12 4.70 -12.31
C LEU A 60 -7.17 6.22 -12.14
N TYR A 61 -7.14 6.64 -10.89
CA TYR A 61 -7.01 8.03 -10.47
C TYR A 61 -5.67 8.20 -9.78
N VAL A 62 -4.76 8.91 -10.44
CA VAL A 62 -3.37 9.06 -9.99
C VAL A 62 -3.19 10.43 -9.38
N VAL A 63 -2.82 10.47 -8.12
CA VAL A 63 -2.55 11.67 -7.34
C VAL A 63 -1.12 12.13 -7.60
N GLU A 64 -0.99 13.33 -8.16
CA GLU A 64 0.28 14.04 -8.31
C GLU A 64 0.46 15.01 -7.13
N GLN A 65 1.63 14.99 -6.51
CA GLN A 65 1.94 15.71 -5.28
C GLN A 65 1.66 17.22 -5.38
N TYR A 66 1.80 17.80 -6.57
CA TYR A 66 1.59 19.23 -6.81
C TYR A 66 0.11 19.71 -6.76
N GLY A 67 -0.84 18.79 -6.52
CA GLY A 67 -2.25 19.17 -6.38
C GLY A 67 -3.13 18.82 -7.58
N VAL A 68 -2.72 17.83 -8.38
CA VAL A 68 -3.48 17.35 -9.53
C VAL A 68 -3.81 15.87 -9.36
N ILE A 69 -5.00 15.46 -9.80
CA ILE A 69 -5.38 14.06 -9.92
C ILE A 69 -5.62 13.78 -11.41
N LYS A 70 -4.88 12.81 -11.96
CA LYS A 70 -5.00 12.38 -13.36
C LYS A 70 -5.96 11.20 -13.50
N ILE A 71 -6.64 11.14 -14.64
CA ILE A 71 -7.43 9.97 -15.07
C ILE A 71 -6.57 9.15 -16.02
N VAL A 72 -6.46 7.85 -15.73
CA VAL A 72 -5.66 6.91 -16.53
C VAL A 72 -6.54 5.74 -16.95
N ARG A 73 -6.50 5.38 -18.23
CA ARG A 73 -7.17 4.21 -18.81
C ARG A 73 -6.19 3.47 -19.71
N ASN A 74 -6.09 2.15 -19.56
CA ASN A 74 -5.19 1.29 -20.36
C ASN A 74 -3.77 1.86 -20.43
N GLY A 75 -3.22 2.29 -19.29
CA GLY A 75 -1.86 2.84 -19.18
C GLY A 75 -1.67 4.24 -19.78
N GLN A 76 -2.73 4.91 -20.25
CA GLN A 76 -2.66 6.24 -20.85
C GLN A 76 -3.35 7.30 -19.99
N ILE A 77 -2.73 8.46 -19.83
CA ILE A 77 -3.38 9.64 -19.22
C ILE A 77 -4.44 10.14 -20.19
N THR A 78 -5.71 10.10 -19.78
CA THR A 78 -6.86 10.51 -20.62
C THR A 78 -7.47 11.83 -20.19
N GLY A 79 -7.08 12.38 -19.03
CA GLY A 79 -7.59 13.66 -18.56
C GLY A 79 -7.13 14.03 -17.16
N THR A 80 -7.66 15.14 -16.66
CA THR A 80 -7.49 15.60 -15.28
C THR A 80 -8.82 15.40 -14.54
N PHE A 81 -8.76 14.74 -13.39
CA PHE A 81 -9.92 14.53 -12.51
C PHE A 81 -10.15 15.73 -11.58
N LEU A 82 -9.07 16.21 -10.95
CA LEU A 82 -9.12 17.37 -10.05
C LEU A 82 -7.85 18.20 -10.20
N ASP A 83 -7.99 19.53 -10.16
CA ASP A 83 -6.87 20.48 -10.09
C ASP A 83 -7.11 21.47 -8.94
N ILE A 84 -6.32 21.34 -7.88
CA ILE A 84 -6.35 22.21 -6.70
C ILE A 84 -4.97 22.80 -6.37
N ARG A 85 -4.09 22.92 -7.39
CA ARG A 85 -2.73 23.45 -7.22
C ARG A 85 -2.69 24.81 -6.53
N SER A 86 -3.71 25.65 -6.73
CA SER A 86 -3.82 26.95 -6.07
C SER A 86 -4.05 26.89 -4.55
N ARG A 87 -4.33 25.69 -3.99
CA ARG A 87 -4.59 25.45 -2.57
C ARG A 87 -3.49 24.65 -1.90
N VAL A 88 -2.58 24.06 -2.67
CA VAL A 88 -1.62 23.04 -2.19
C VAL A 88 -0.23 23.65 -2.06
N LYS A 89 0.32 23.60 -0.85
CA LYS A 89 1.77 23.78 -0.64
C LYS A 89 2.47 22.49 -1.08
N CYS A 90 3.51 22.62 -1.88
CA CYS A 90 4.41 21.54 -2.31
C CYS A 90 5.85 22.03 -2.20
N CYS A 91 6.90 21.25 -2.02
CA CYS A 91 7.05 19.81 -2.05
C CYS A 91 7.83 19.34 -0.80
N GLY A 92 8.81 18.40 -0.94
CA GLY A 92 9.29 17.64 0.19
C GLY A 92 8.20 16.64 0.62
N GLU A 93 7.80 16.68 1.88
CA GLU A 93 6.67 15.87 2.33
C GLU A 93 5.31 16.58 2.25
N PHE A 94 5.28 17.86 1.86
CA PHE A 94 4.03 18.57 1.57
C PHE A 94 3.47 18.21 0.21
N GLY A 95 2.16 18.31 0.05
CA GLY A 95 1.50 18.14 -1.24
C GLY A 95 0.05 17.70 -1.13
N LEU A 96 -0.51 17.34 -2.27
CA LEU A 96 -1.69 16.50 -2.36
C LEU A 96 -1.22 15.04 -2.19
N LEU A 97 -1.56 14.42 -1.05
CA LEU A 97 -0.91 13.20 -0.60
C LEU A 97 -1.75 11.94 -0.81
N SER A 98 -3.08 12.09 -0.87
CA SER A 98 -3.98 10.97 -1.05
C SER A 98 -5.37 11.40 -1.47
N MET A 99 -6.15 10.44 -1.97
CA MET A 99 -7.59 10.56 -2.20
C MET A 99 -8.31 9.26 -1.81
N ALA A 100 -9.61 9.36 -1.54
CA ALA A 100 -10.48 8.22 -1.38
C ALA A 100 -11.88 8.54 -1.93
N PHE A 101 -12.44 7.67 -2.75
CA PHE A 101 -13.84 7.77 -3.14
C PHE A 101 -14.75 7.32 -2.01
N SER A 102 -15.91 7.96 -1.89
CA SER A 102 -16.97 7.45 -1.03
C SER A 102 -17.32 6.01 -1.40
N PRO A 103 -17.58 5.09 -0.44
CA PRO A 103 -18.12 3.77 -0.76
C PRO A 103 -19.43 3.81 -1.55
N HIS A 104 -20.17 4.93 -1.43
CA HIS A 104 -21.42 5.19 -2.15
C HIS A 104 -21.23 6.18 -3.32
N TYR A 105 -20.03 6.24 -3.90
CA TYR A 105 -19.68 7.21 -4.95
C TYR A 105 -20.64 7.19 -6.14
N ALA A 106 -21.08 6.03 -6.56
CA ALA A 106 -22.04 5.90 -7.67
C ALA A 106 -23.36 6.65 -7.46
N THR A 107 -23.74 6.93 -6.19
CA THR A 107 -25.00 7.64 -5.86
C THR A 107 -24.79 9.03 -5.30
N ASN A 108 -23.72 9.25 -4.53
CA ASN A 108 -23.48 10.53 -3.86
C ASN A 108 -22.43 11.40 -4.53
N HIS A 109 -21.67 10.85 -5.49
CA HIS A 109 -20.63 11.53 -6.23
C HIS A 109 -19.55 12.21 -5.38
N LEU A 110 -19.33 11.73 -4.12
CA LEU A 110 -18.42 12.33 -3.18
C LEU A 110 -17.05 11.62 -3.21
N PHE A 111 -16.00 12.40 -3.07
CA PHE A 111 -14.65 11.92 -2.82
C PHE A 111 -13.93 12.84 -1.83
N TYR A 112 -12.84 12.33 -1.27
CA TYR A 112 -12.08 12.99 -0.22
C TYR A 112 -10.63 13.08 -0.64
N VAL A 113 -9.96 14.15 -0.26
CA VAL A 113 -8.53 14.36 -0.49
C VAL A 113 -7.83 14.77 0.80
N SER A 114 -6.57 14.40 0.92
CA SER A 114 -5.65 14.88 1.95
C SER A 114 -4.56 15.69 1.29
N TYR A 115 -4.37 16.92 1.76
CA TYR A 115 -3.33 17.80 1.22
C TYR A 115 -2.80 18.76 2.29
N ASN A 116 -1.69 19.42 2.01
CA ASN A 116 -1.20 20.53 2.83
C ASN A 116 -1.61 21.85 2.20
N ASP A 117 -2.26 22.73 3.01
CA ASP A 117 -2.63 24.07 2.58
C ASP A 117 -1.39 24.98 2.40
N LEU A 118 -1.58 26.16 1.88
CA LEU A 118 -0.48 27.11 1.62
C LEU A 118 0.29 27.52 2.88
N ASN A 119 -0.30 27.38 4.07
CA ASN A 119 0.34 27.60 5.35
C ASN A 119 1.08 26.36 5.88
N GLY A 120 0.96 25.22 5.18
CA GLY A 120 1.56 23.94 5.55
C GLY A 120 0.73 23.08 6.50
N SER A 121 -0.48 23.48 6.87
CA SER A 121 -1.38 22.62 7.66
C SER A 121 -1.91 21.47 6.83
N SER A 122 -2.05 20.30 7.43
CA SER A 122 -2.70 19.16 6.76
C SER A 122 -4.20 19.34 6.79
N GLU A 123 -4.84 19.20 5.62
CA GLU A 123 -6.27 19.31 5.46
C GLU A 123 -6.88 18.04 4.87
N ILE A 124 -8.00 17.62 5.44
CA ILE A 124 -8.88 16.62 4.84
C ILE A 124 -10.11 17.36 4.31
N ALA A 125 -10.28 17.29 3.00
CA ALA A 125 -11.37 17.97 2.31
C ALA A 125 -12.26 16.97 1.57
N ARG A 126 -13.56 17.26 1.55
CA ARG A 126 -14.57 16.57 0.73
C ARG A 126 -14.89 17.41 -0.50
N TYR A 127 -14.96 16.74 -1.63
CA TYR A 127 -15.41 17.31 -2.91
C TYR A 127 -16.54 16.47 -3.51
N SER A 128 -17.22 17.02 -4.49
CA SER A 128 -18.15 16.28 -5.36
C SER A 128 -17.69 16.32 -6.81
N THR A 129 -18.20 15.38 -7.61
CA THR A 129 -17.96 15.37 -9.04
C THR A 129 -19.14 15.96 -9.80
N SER A 130 -18.81 16.59 -10.94
CA SER A 130 -19.75 17.02 -11.97
C SER A 130 -19.23 16.51 -13.32
N ASN A 131 -20.10 15.90 -14.11
CA ASN A 131 -19.74 15.32 -15.41
C ASN A 131 -18.53 14.38 -15.38
N GLY A 132 -18.38 13.59 -14.31
CA GLY A 132 -17.31 12.60 -14.16
C GLY A 132 -15.95 13.17 -13.75
N VAL A 133 -15.85 14.47 -13.44
CA VAL A 133 -14.63 15.11 -12.93
C VAL A 133 -14.92 15.82 -11.60
N GLY A 134 -13.91 15.93 -10.77
CA GLY A 134 -14.00 16.65 -9.48
C GLY A 134 -14.21 18.16 -9.71
N ASP A 135 -15.15 18.74 -8.98
CA ASP A 135 -15.40 20.17 -8.99
C ASP A 135 -14.65 20.87 -7.86
N PRO A 136 -13.58 21.65 -8.15
CA PRO A 136 -12.79 22.34 -7.13
C PRO A 136 -13.62 23.34 -6.30
N SER A 137 -14.75 23.84 -6.81
CA SER A 137 -15.60 24.81 -6.12
C SER A 137 -16.39 24.20 -4.97
N THR A 138 -16.61 22.87 -5.00
CA THR A 138 -17.39 22.13 -4.00
C THR A 138 -16.61 21.76 -2.74
N GLY A 139 -15.33 22.13 -2.67
CA GLY A 139 -14.42 21.78 -1.60
C GLY A 139 -14.92 22.22 -0.21
N LYS A 140 -15.09 21.26 0.68
CA LYS A 140 -15.45 21.46 2.09
C LYS A 140 -14.40 20.84 3.00
N ILE A 141 -13.72 21.66 3.80
CA ILE A 141 -12.75 21.21 4.80
C ILE A 141 -13.49 20.48 5.93
N LEU A 142 -13.01 19.29 6.25
CA LEU A 142 -13.53 18.44 7.32
C LEU A 142 -12.60 18.39 8.52
N LEU A 143 -11.30 18.59 8.30
CA LEU A 143 -10.29 18.52 9.34
C LEU A 143 -9.08 19.36 8.92
N THR A 144 -8.60 20.19 9.84
CA THR A 144 -7.31 20.88 9.74
C THR A 144 -6.42 20.44 10.90
N VAL A 145 -5.17 20.06 10.59
CA VAL A 145 -4.15 19.71 11.57
C VAL A 145 -2.91 20.56 11.31
N HIS A 146 -2.58 21.43 12.26
CA HIS A 146 -1.38 22.25 12.18
C HIS A 146 -0.13 21.35 12.19
N GLN A 147 0.81 21.63 11.29
CA GLN A 147 2.07 20.91 11.15
C GLN A 147 3.23 21.78 11.62
N PRO A 148 3.96 21.37 12.67
CA PRO A 148 5.00 22.21 13.28
C PRO A 148 6.30 22.28 12.46
N SER A 149 6.54 21.34 11.54
CA SER A 149 7.72 21.29 10.69
C SER A 149 7.38 20.80 9.28
N ASP A 150 8.39 20.66 8.42
CA ASP A 150 8.22 20.20 7.02
C ASP A 150 8.20 18.67 6.89
N PHE A 151 8.34 17.92 7.99
CA PHE A 151 8.49 16.46 8.00
C PHE A 151 7.27 15.74 8.56
N HIS A 152 7.17 14.44 8.26
CA HIS A 152 6.25 13.45 8.83
C HIS A 152 4.78 13.83 8.65
N LYS A 153 4.36 14.02 7.39
CA LYS A 153 2.98 14.42 7.09
C LYS A 153 1.99 13.25 7.12
N GLY A 154 2.44 12.03 6.75
CA GLY A 154 1.53 10.92 6.53
C GLY A 154 0.50 11.23 5.43
N GLY A 155 -0.76 11.40 5.81
CA GLY A 155 -1.81 11.96 4.96
C GLY A 155 -2.58 10.94 4.11
N GLN A 156 -2.33 9.65 4.21
CA GLN A 156 -3.14 8.67 3.48
C GLN A 156 -4.57 8.64 3.98
N LEU A 157 -5.52 8.50 3.02
CA LEU A 157 -6.94 8.27 3.24
C LEU A 157 -7.34 6.88 2.75
N GLN A 158 -8.14 6.17 3.54
CA GLN A 158 -8.80 4.95 3.08
C GLN A 158 -10.09 4.68 3.88
N PHE A 159 -11.11 4.14 3.21
CA PHE A 159 -12.29 3.61 3.87
C PHE A 159 -12.08 2.16 4.29
N ASP A 160 -12.59 1.80 5.47
CA ASP A 160 -12.79 0.41 5.83
C ASP A 160 -14.09 -0.13 5.16
N LYS A 161 -14.32 -1.44 5.23
CA LYS A 161 -15.52 -2.06 4.65
C LYS A 161 -16.82 -1.66 5.32
N ARG A 162 -16.75 -1.12 6.53
CA ARG A 162 -17.90 -0.58 7.27
C ARG A 162 -18.25 0.84 6.80
N GLY A 163 -17.42 1.46 5.96
CA GLY A 163 -17.62 2.79 5.41
C GLY A 163 -17.08 3.93 6.27
N TYR A 164 -16.20 3.65 7.24
CA TYR A 164 -15.52 4.71 8.00
C TYR A 164 -14.25 5.15 7.29
N LEU A 165 -14.05 6.46 7.17
CA LEU A 165 -12.84 7.05 6.60
C LEU A 165 -11.74 7.14 7.66
N TYR A 166 -10.55 6.65 7.33
CA TYR A 166 -9.35 6.74 8.15
C TYR A 166 -8.36 7.72 7.53
N VAL A 167 -7.56 8.36 8.40
CA VAL A 167 -6.39 9.17 8.02
C VAL A 167 -5.26 8.96 9.00
N GLY A 168 -4.04 8.75 8.49
CA GLY A 168 -2.80 8.70 9.28
C GLY A 168 -2.09 10.04 9.24
N PHE A 169 -1.65 10.54 10.40
CA PHE A 169 -0.77 11.70 10.52
C PHE A 169 0.50 11.30 11.24
N GLY A 170 1.64 11.75 10.73
CA GLY A 170 2.91 11.63 11.42
C GLY A 170 2.99 12.52 12.65
N ASP A 171 4.07 12.38 13.41
CA ASP A 171 4.33 13.14 14.63
C ASP A 171 4.58 14.64 14.36
N GLY A 172 4.72 15.02 13.08
CA GLY A 172 4.95 16.38 12.61
C GLY A 172 6.39 16.83 12.71
N GLY A 173 7.33 15.96 13.14
CA GLY A 173 8.73 16.30 13.36
C GLY A 173 8.94 17.34 14.50
N PRO A 174 10.16 17.81 14.69
CA PRO A 174 11.38 17.38 14.04
C PRO A 174 11.79 15.96 14.45
N GLU A 175 12.96 15.53 14.03
CA GLU A 175 13.54 14.23 14.39
C GLU A 175 13.44 13.95 15.90
N ARG A 176 13.28 12.66 16.27
CA ARG A 176 13.19 12.14 17.64
C ARG A 176 11.92 12.53 18.42
N ASP A 177 10.94 13.23 17.80
CA ASP A 177 9.71 13.71 18.47
C ASP A 177 9.97 14.37 19.85
N PRO A 178 10.77 15.43 19.92
CA PRO A 178 11.18 16.03 21.20
C PRO A 178 10.00 16.56 22.01
N ASN A 179 8.88 16.83 21.38
CA ASN A 179 7.65 17.29 22.03
C ASN A 179 6.72 16.11 22.44
N GLN A 180 7.14 14.88 22.17
CA GLN A 180 6.37 13.66 22.41
C GLN A 180 4.93 13.74 21.90
N THR A 181 4.75 14.33 20.73
CA THR A 181 3.43 14.52 20.10
C THR A 181 2.77 13.20 19.80
N ALA A 182 3.55 12.17 19.40
CA ALA A 182 3.04 10.85 19.10
C ALA A 182 2.33 10.20 20.28
N GLN A 183 2.85 10.37 21.51
CA GLN A 183 2.27 9.83 22.75
C GLN A 183 1.28 10.77 23.44
N ASN A 184 1.13 12.01 22.96
CA ASN A 184 0.22 12.99 23.55
C ASN A 184 -1.22 12.81 23.00
N PRO A 185 -2.22 12.35 23.80
CA PRO A 185 -3.57 12.12 23.30
C PRO A 185 -4.36 13.40 23.01
N ARG A 186 -3.82 14.58 23.36
CA ARG A 186 -4.50 15.87 23.17
C ARG A 186 -4.21 16.50 21.79
N VAL A 187 -3.25 15.96 21.04
CA VAL A 187 -2.90 16.42 19.69
C VAL A 187 -3.20 15.35 18.66
N ARG A 188 -3.32 15.75 17.39
CA ARG A 188 -3.64 14.84 16.29
C ARG A 188 -2.41 14.35 15.51
N LEU A 189 -1.22 14.77 15.93
CA LEU A 189 0.06 14.36 15.36
C LEU A 189 0.51 13.00 15.92
N GLY A 190 1.10 12.14 15.08
CA GLY A 190 1.48 10.77 15.41
C GLY A 190 0.28 9.85 15.66
N LYS A 191 -0.79 10.01 14.86
CA LYS A 191 -2.10 9.38 15.09
C LYS A 191 -2.69 8.74 13.85
N LEU A 192 -3.45 7.69 14.08
CA LEU A 192 -4.46 7.22 13.14
C LEU A 192 -5.83 7.70 13.64
N LEU A 193 -6.50 8.50 12.83
CA LEU A 193 -7.85 9.00 13.10
C LEU A 193 -8.85 8.28 12.20
N ARG A 194 -10.05 8.11 12.69
CA ARG A 194 -11.20 7.56 11.97
C ARG A 194 -12.40 8.50 12.08
N SER A 195 -13.14 8.69 10.98
CA SER A 195 -14.43 9.40 11.05
C SER A 195 -15.38 8.72 12.03
N THR A 196 -16.22 9.47 12.72
CA THR A 196 -17.18 8.92 13.69
C THR A 196 -18.43 8.36 13.02
N THR A 197 -18.66 8.72 11.74
CA THR A 197 -19.78 8.28 10.93
C THR A 197 -19.32 7.76 9.58
N THR A 198 -20.15 6.94 8.92
CA THR A 198 -19.90 6.44 7.55
C THR A 198 -20.11 7.52 6.47
N SER A 199 -20.66 8.68 6.84
CA SER A 199 -20.66 9.90 6.02
C SER A 199 -19.79 10.94 6.70
N PRO A 200 -18.47 11.00 6.43
CA PRO A 200 -17.55 11.88 7.11
C PRO A 200 -18.00 13.34 7.06
N ASN A 201 -18.12 13.96 8.24
CA ASN A 201 -18.69 15.30 8.41
C ASN A 201 -17.82 16.25 9.26
N GLY A 202 -16.56 15.85 9.51
CA GLY A 202 -15.62 16.62 10.34
C GLY A 202 -15.48 16.14 11.78
N SER A 203 -16.22 15.10 12.18
CA SER A 203 -16.06 14.47 13.49
C SER A 203 -15.13 13.27 13.41
N TRP A 204 -14.09 13.24 14.26
CA TRP A 204 -13.01 12.26 14.22
C TRP A 204 -12.74 11.64 15.58
N LYS A 205 -12.43 10.36 15.57
CA LYS A 205 -11.99 9.57 16.73
C LYS A 205 -10.56 9.09 16.52
N MET A 206 -9.73 9.23 17.55
CA MET A 206 -8.41 8.60 17.57
C MET A 206 -8.55 7.09 17.79
N VAL A 207 -7.97 6.30 16.89
CA VAL A 207 -7.96 4.83 16.96
C VAL A 207 -6.54 4.27 17.03
N GLY A 208 -5.52 5.11 16.80
CA GLY A 208 -4.12 4.80 16.99
C GLY A 208 -3.32 6.02 17.45
N LEU A 209 -2.32 5.82 18.31
CA LEU A 209 -1.31 6.81 18.71
C LEU A 209 0.07 6.16 18.72
N GLY A 210 1.12 6.98 18.84
CA GLY A 210 2.49 6.47 18.88
C GLY A 210 3.01 6.04 17.50
N LEU A 211 2.59 6.72 16.44
CA LEU A 211 3.08 6.58 15.08
C LEU A 211 4.09 7.71 14.78
N ARG A 212 5.13 7.41 14.00
CA ARG A 212 6.13 8.40 13.59
C ARG A 212 5.76 9.08 12.28
N ASN A 213 5.69 8.34 11.21
CA ASN A 213 5.26 8.81 9.88
C ASN A 213 4.57 7.68 9.13
N PRO A 214 3.30 7.38 9.45
CA PRO A 214 2.53 6.33 8.79
C PRO A 214 2.24 6.73 7.36
N TRP A 215 3.26 6.56 6.50
CA TRP A 215 3.24 7.06 5.13
C TRP A 215 2.14 6.40 4.32
N ARG A 216 2.00 5.07 4.45
CA ARG A 216 0.92 4.32 3.79
C ARG A 216 0.33 3.29 4.73
N PHE A 217 -0.99 3.15 4.67
CA PHE A 217 -1.71 2.07 5.30
C PHE A 217 -2.76 1.48 4.35
N SER A 218 -3.21 0.27 4.60
CA SER A 218 -4.25 -0.37 3.80
C SER A 218 -5.10 -1.31 4.64
N PHE A 219 -6.31 -1.58 4.16
CA PHE A 219 -7.15 -2.65 4.65
C PHE A 219 -7.08 -3.84 3.69
N ASP A 220 -6.91 -5.04 4.24
CA ASP A 220 -6.95 -6.26 3.44
C ASP A 220 -8.40 -6.74 3.18
N SER A 221 -8.53 -7.85 2.45
CA SER A 221 -9.84 -8.42 2.12
C SER A 221 -10.65 -8.89 3.35
N LYS A 222 -10.04 -8.98 4.53
CA LYS A 222 -10.68 -9.30 5.82
C LYS A 222 -10.88 -8.08 6.70
N ASP A 223 -10.63 -6.87 6.16
CA ASP A 223 -10.67 -5.59 6.87
C ASP A 223 -9.61 -5.45 7.97
N ASN A 224 -8.55 -6.26 7.93
CA ASN A 224 -7.41 -6.03 8.80
C ASN A 224 -6.61 -4.83 8.31
N LEU A 225 -6.11 -4.04 9.25
CA LEU A 225 -5.31 -2.84 8.97
C LEU A 225 -3.83 -3.18 8.96
N TRP A 226 -3.12 -2.68 7.96
CA TRP A 226 -1.68 -2.75 7.78
C TRP A 226 -1.13 -1.35 7.64
N ILE A 227 -0.06 -1.01 8.38
CA ILE A 227 0.57 0.32 8.37
C ILE A 227 2.05 0.13 8.08
N GLY A 228 2.59 0.88 7.12
CA GLY A 228 4.03 1.10 6.98
C GLY A 228 4.37 2.41 7.68
N ASP A 229 5.03 2.34 8.82
CA ASP A 229 5.45 3.49 9.60
C ASP A 229 6.95 3.71 9.42
N VAL A 230 7.33 4.89 8.91
CA VAL A 230 8.72 5.21 8.60
C VAL A 230 9.48 5.51 9.87
N GLY A 231 10.56 4.76 10.09
CA GLY A 231 11.42 4.88 11.24
C GLY A 231 12.35 6.09 11.24
N GLN A 232 13.07 6.28 12.33
CA GLN A 232 13.97 7.43 12.51
C GLN A 232 15.35 7.21 11.88
N GLY A 233 15.98 6.07 12.17
CA GLY A 233 17.35 5.87 11.72
C GLY A 233 17.89 4.45 11.90
N ASP A 234 17.24 3.63 12.68
CA ASP A 234 17.67 2.26 12.94
C ASP A 234 16.76 1.23 12.28
N TRP A 235 15.44 1.44 12.35
CA TRP A 235 14.44 0.45 11.96
C TRP A 235 13.27 1.03 11.19
N GLU A 236 12.84 0.30 10.17
CA GLU A 236 11.56 0.47 9.50
C GLU A 236 10.57 -0.59 9.98
N GLU A 237 9.25 -0.29 9.96
CA GLU A 237 8.27 -1.21 10.52
C GLU A 237 7.00 -1.34 9.70
N VAL A 238 6.39 -2.54 9.84
CA VAL A 238 5.02 -2.82 9.40
C VAL A 238 4.19 -3.22 10.61
N ASP A 239 3.16 -2.45 10.88
CA ASP A 239 2.18 -2.75 11.91
C ASP A 239 0.97 -3.49 11.37
N PHE A 240 0.34 -4.27 12.24
CA PHE A 240 -0.84 -5.04 11.91
C PHE A 240 -1.91 -4.93 13.00
N ARG A 241 -3.16 -4.72 12.58
CA ARG A 241 -4.32 -4.75 13.48
C ARG A 241 -5.43 -5.61 12.89
N PRO A 242 -5.89 -6.65 13.62
CA PRO A 242 -7.05 -7.43 13.21
C PRO A 242 -8.32 -6.57 13.16
N ALA A 243 -9.19 -6.83 12.20
CA ALA A 243 -10.48 -6.15 12.04
C ALA A 243 -11.32 -6.11 13.32
N ALA A 244 -11.30 -7.21 14.08
CA ALA A 244 -12.07 -7.35 15.33
C ALA A 244 -11.72 -6.36 16.44
N VAL A 245 -10.57 -5.69 16.35
CA VAL A 245 -10.08 -4.76 17.39
C VAL A 245 -9.82 -3.35 16.88
N LEU A 246 -10.23 -3.00 15.65
CA LEU A 246 -10.04 -1.67 15.06
C LEU A 246 -10.75 -0.55 15.85
N ASP A 247 -11.78 -0.86 16.61
CA ASP A 247 -12.48 0.12 17.46
C ASP A 247 -11.79 0.37 18.80
N ARG A 248 -10.79 -0.45 19.16
CA ARG A 248 -9.97 -0.28 20.36
C ARG A 248 -8.75 0.56 20.01
N LEU A 249 -8.48 1.56 20.83
CA LEU A 249 -7.30 2.41 20.64
C LEU A 249 -6.02 1.58 20.73
N ALA A 250 -5.16 1.72 19.71
CA ALA A 250 -3.82 1.12 19.65
C ALA A 250 -2.74 2.13 20.07
N ASN A 251 -1.66 1.66 20.67
CA ASN A 251 -0.44 2.44 20.89
C ASN A 251 0.74 1.70 20.24
N TYR A 252 1.31 2.30 19.20
CA TYR A 252 2.38 1.73 18.35
C TYR A 252 3.79 2.01 18.88
N GLY A 253 3.93 2.85 19.91
CA GLY A 253 5.17 2.94 20.70
C GLY A 253 6.09 4.12 20.44
N TRP A 254 6.02 4.75 19.26
CA TRP A 254 6.85 5.92 18.98
C TRP A 254 6.53 7.07 19.96
N SER A 255 7.47 7.78 20.52
CA SER A 255 8.92 7.81 20.30
C SER A 255 9.71 7.11 21.41
N ARG A 256 9.06 6.25 22.22
CA ARG A 256 9.75 5.36 23.16
C ARG A 256 10.41 4.19 22.44
N TYR A 257 9.77 3.66 21.40
CA TYR A 257 10.23 2.55 20.59
C TYR A 257 10.36 2.97 19.13
N GLU A 258 11.33 2.38 18.43
CA GLU A 258 11.47 2.34 16.98
C GLU A 258 11.54 0.86 16.59
N GLY A 259 10.59 0.39 15.78
CA GLY A 259 10.40 -1.04 15.63
C GLY A 259 10.02 -1.70 16.97
N ASP A 260 10.69 -2.78 17.32
CA ASP A 260 10.55 -3.47 18.60
C ASP A 260 11.67 -3.14 19.61
N ALA A 261 12.57 -2.20 19.27
CA ALA A 261 13.69 -1.76 20.09
C ALA A 261 13.37 -0.48 20.86
N VAL A 262 13.96 -0.32 22.05
CA VAL A 262 13.91 0.93 22.81
C VAL A 262 14.73 1.97 22.08
N PHE A 263 14.09 3.04 21.59
CA PHE A 263 14.73 4.16 20.92
C PHE A 263 15.18 5.23 21.92
N ASP A 264 14.24 5.75 22.72
CA ASP A 264 14.58 6.74 23.76
C ASP A 264 13.99 6.35 25.11
N PRO A 265 14.82 5.88 26.06
CA PRO A 265 14.35 5.46 27.38
C PRO A 265 13.81 6.61 28.25
N THR A 266 14.05 7.85 27.90
CA THR A 266 13.55 9.04 28.60
C THR A 266 12.16 9.45 28.14
N HIS A 267 11.75 9.01 26.93
CA HIS A 267 10.43 9.30 26.39
C HIS A 267 9.34 8.45 27.04
N THR A 268 8.17 9.04 27.18
CA THR A 268 7.00 8.39 27.77
C THR A 268 6.46 7.30 26.85
N TYR A 269 6.12 6.16 27.41
CA TYR A 269 5.22 5.22 26.80
C TYR A 269 3.93 5.20 27.61
N THR A 270 2.94 5.94 27.15
CA THR A 270 1.68 6.10 27.90
C THR A 270 0.94 4.76 28.02
N ASN A 271 0.19 4.58 29.11
CA ASN A 271 -0.70 3.42 29.30
C ASN A 271 -2.05 3.60 28.56
N ILE A 272 -2.10 4.55 27.60
CA ILE A 272 -3.29 4.83 26.81
C ILE A 272 -3.26 3.92 25.58
N GLY A 273 -4.33 3.17 25.37
CA GLY A 273 -4.47 2.23 24.26
C GLY A 273 -3.82 0.87 24.52
N GLN A 274 -4.12 -0.07 23.64
CA GLN A 274 -3.48 -1.38 23.62
C GLN A 274 -2.11 -1.25 22.97
N LYS A 275 -1.06 -1.71 23.66
CA LYS A 275 0.29 -1.79 23.07
C LYS A 275 0.30 -2.73 21.88
N VAL A 276 0.87 -2.25 20.77
CA VAL A 276 1.02 -2.99 19.51
C VAL A 276 2.47 -2.89 19.10
N PHE A 277 3.11 -4.03 18.88
CA PHE A 277 4.42 -4.10 18.27
C PHE A 277 4.30 -4.51 16.81
N PRO A 278 5.24 -4.11 15.94
CA PRO A 278 5.20 -4.41 14.52
C PRO A 278 5.30 -5.92 14.25
N VAL A 279 4.67 -6.36 13.16
CA VAL A 279 4.80 -7.74 12.67
C VAL A 279 6.03 -7.93 11.80
N LEU A 280 6.64 -6.85 11.35
CA LEU A 280 7.89 -6.83 10.62
C LEU A 280 8.69 -5.60 11.00
N VAL A 281 9.98 -5.78 11.26
CA VAL A 281 10.99 -4.72 11.31
C VAL A 281 12.12 -5.06 10.35
N TYR A 282 12.78 -4.04 9.79
CA TYR A 282 14.01 -4.21 9.04
C TYR A 282 14.96 -3.03 9.26
N PRO A 283 16.30 -3.27 9.33
CA PRO A 283 17.26 -2.24 9.69
C PRO A 283 17.61 -1.33 8.50
N HIS A 284 18.07 -0.10 8.81
CA HIS A 284 18.67 0.84 7.87
C HIS A 284 20.08 0.39 7.42
N THR A 285 20.18 -0.82 6.88
CA THR A 285 21.42 -1.38 6.35
C THR A 285 21.28 -1.68 4.86
N GLY A 286 22.40 -1.76 4.14
CA GLY A 286 22.38 -2.04 2.71
C GLY A 286 21.71 -0.95 1.86
N GLY A 287 21.78 0.31 2.31
CA GLY A 287 21.21 1.45 1.60
C GLY A 287 19.71 1.68 1.82
N ARG A 288 19.05 0.91 2.69
CA ARG A 288 17.64 1.10 3.06
C ARG A 288 17.46 2.29 3.99
N CYS A 289 16.33 3.00 3.88
CA CYS A 289 16.12 4.23 4.65
C CYS A 289 14.67 4.61 4.97
N ALA A 290 13.68 4.12 4.21
CA ALA A 290 12.29 4.49 4.45
C ALA A 290 11.33 3.48 3.83
N ILE A 291 10.43 2.94 4.63
CA ILE A 291 9.40 2.03 4.15
C ILE A 291 8.34 2.79 3.36
N MET A 292 8.13 2.34 2.14
CA MET A 292 6.91 2.64 1.39
C MET A 292 5.96 1.48 1.66
N GLY A 293 5.05 1.69 2.61
CA GLY A 293 4.08 0.69 3.01
C GLY A 293 3.11 0.36 1.88
N GLY A 294 2.43 -0.72 2.00
CA GLY A 294 1.88 -1.45 0.89
C GLY A 294 0.50 -2.00 1.08
N PHE A 295 0.27 -3.07 0.38
CA PHE A 295 -1.02 -3.71 0.28
C PHE A 295 -0.91 -5.24 0.38
N VAL A 296 -1.98 -5.86 0.87
CA VAL A 296 -2.15 -7.30 0.74
C VAL A 296 -2.73 -7.61 -0.64
N HIS A 297 -2.00 -8.42 -1.40
CA HIS A 297 -2.43 -8.94 -2.70
C HIS A 297 -2.15 -10.44 -2.74
N ASN A 298 -3.14 -11.24 -3.16
CA ASN A 298 -3.04 -12.70 -3.27
C ASN A 298 -2.43 -13.38 -2.03
N GLY A 299 -2.87 -12.98 -0.82
CA GLY A 299 -2.40 -13.57 0.45
C GLY A 299 -0.96 -13.19 0.86
N ARG A 300 -0.37 -12.21 0.23
CA ARG A 300 0.94 -11.66 0.56
C ARG A 300 0.85 -10.16 0.78
N TYR A 301 1.56 -9.64 1.79
CA TYR A 301 1.76 -8.21 1.96
C TYR A 301 2.98 -7.76 1.18
N TYR A 302 2.81 -6.73 0.35
CA TYR A 302 3.86 -6.11 -0.46
C TYR A 302 4.22 -4.77 0.15
N TYR A 303 5.52 -4.51 0.27
CA TYR A 303 6.08 -3.23 0.72
C TYR A 303 7.40 -2.99 0.01
N GLY A 304 7.89 -1.77 0.03
CA GLY A 304 9.17 -1.45 -0.58
C GLY A 304 9.95 -0.44 0.24
N ASP A 305 11.16 -0.15 -0.20
CA ASP A 305 12.05 0.83 0.42
C ASP A 305 12.37 1.94 -0.58
N TYR A 306 12.21 3.19 -0.16
CA TYR A 306 12.40 4.37 -1.00
C TYR A 306 13.81 4.48 -1.56
N CYS A 307 14.83 4.29 -0.70
CA CYS A 307 16.23 4.49 -1.08
C CYS A 307 16.74 3.44 -2.06
N THR A 308 16.34 2.19 -1.86
CA THR A 308 16.79 1.09 -2.72
C THR A 308 15.87 0.83 -3.90
N GLY A 309 14.61 1.26 -3.84
CA GLY A 309 13.58 0.93 -4.81
C GLY A 309 13.23 -0.56 -4.83
N THR A 310 13.73 -1.34 -3.88
CA THR A 310 13.48 -2.78 -3.80
C THR A 310 12.13 -3.03 -3.15
N ILE A 311 11.32 -3.88 -3.79
CA ILE A 311 10.04 -4.31 -3.25
C ILE A 311 10.20 -5.71 -2.66
N TYR A 312 9.56 -5.93 -1.53
CA TYR A 312 9.51 -7.20 -0.81
C TYR A 312 8.08 -7.66 -0.61
N SER A 313 7.90 -8.95 -0.37
CA SER A 313 6.62 -9.48 0.06
C SER A 313 6.78 -10.63 1.04
N PHE A 314 5.81 -10.79 1.94
CA PHE A 314 5.72 -11.94 2.85
C PHE A 314 4.30 -12.52 2.90
N PRO A 315 4.14 -13.83 3.16
CA PRO A 315 2.82 -14.44 3.33
C PRO A 315 2.09 -13.85 4.54
N VAL A 316 0.80 -13.57 4.38
CA VAL A 316 -0.06 -13.09 5.48
C VAL A 316 -0.61 -14.27 6.27
N GLY A 317 -0.35 -14.27 7.59
CA GLY A 317 -0.90 -15.24 8.54
C GLY A 317 -2.02 -14.66 9.39
N THR A 318 -2.58 -15.49 10.27
CA THR A 318 -3.69 -15.10 11.17
C THR A 318 -3.35 -13.97 12.13
N HIS A 319 -2.06 -13.82 12.46
CA HIS A 319 -1.53 -12.75 13.34
C HIS A 319 -0.64 -11.76 12.55
N GLY A 320 -0.91 -11.58 11.25
CA GLY A 320 -0.13 -10.76 10.36
C GLY A 320 0.87 -11.60 9.57
N ARG A 321 2.16 -11.57 9.91
CA ARG A 321 3.20 -12.24 9.15
C ARG A 321 3.22 -13.75 9.37
N ALA A 322 3.26 -14.52 8.28
CA ALA A 322 3.36 -15.98 8.30
C ALA A 322 4.74 -16.52 7.89
N GLY A 323 5.68 -15.68 7.46
CA GLY A 323 7.00 -16.12 7.02
C GLY A 323 7.95 -14.97 6.70
N PRO A 324 9.21 -15.29 6.31
CA PRO A 324 10.21 -14.28 6.00
C PRO A 324 9.85 -13.49 4.74
N PRO A 325 10.22 -12.20 4.68
CA PRO A 325 10.12 -11.40 3.47
C PRO A 325 11.04 -11.97 2.37
N ARG A 326 10.58 -11.83 1.12
CA ARG A 326 11.37 -12.16 -0.07
C ARG A 326 11.33 -10.99 -1.03
N PRO A 327 12.43 -10.68 -1.73
CA PRO A 327 12.42 -9.67 -2.79
C PRO A 327 11.48 -10.10 -3.91
N VAL A 328 10.83 -9.12 -4.51
CA VAL A 328 9.98 -9.26 -5.70
C VAL A 328 10.78 -8.75 -6.90
N ALA A 329 10.62 -9.37 -8.06
CA ALA A 329 11.31 -8.96 -9.27
C ALA A 329 10.86 -7.56 -9.73
N GLY A 330 11.75 -6.81 -10.37
CA GLY A 330 11.48 -5.42 -10.79
C GLY A 330 11.80 -4.40 -9.68
N ASN A 331 12.87 -3.64 -9.89
CA ASN A 331 13.21 -2.51 -9.03
C ASN A 331 12.39 -1.27 -9.46
N VAL A 332 11.84 -0.52 -8.50
CA VAL A 332 11.10 0.73 -8.74
C VAL A 332 11.88 1.89 -8.14
N PRO A 333 12.73 2.57 -8.93
CA PRO A 333 13.57 3.65 -8.42
C PRO A 333 12.72 4.81 -7.91
N ALA A 334 13.13 5.43 -6.81
CA ALA A 334 12.38 6.50 -6.13
C ALA A 334 10.91 6.08 -5.85
N LEU A 335 10.74 4.87 -5.31
CA LEU A 335 9.42 4.33 -4.97
C LEU A 335 8.67 5.30 -4.05
N SER A 336 7.51 5.78 -4.48
CA SER A 336 6.72 6.76 -3.73
C SER A 336 5.54 6.14 -2.98
N SER A 337 4.97 5.08 -3.53
CA SER A 337 3.74 4.49 -2.98
C SER A 337 3.35 3.21 -3.68
N PHE A 338 2.28 2.60 -3.17
CA PHE A 338 1.50 1.56 -3.82
C PHE A 338 0.05 1.98 -3.95
N GLY A 339 -0.70 1.26 -4.79
CA GLY A 339 -2.15 1.39 -4.90
C GLY A 339 -2.75 0.18 -5.60
N VAL A 340 -4.07 0.06 -5.53
CA VAL A 340 -4.81 -1.01 -6.18
C VAL A 340 -5.94 -0.41 -7.03
N ASP A 341 -6.24 -1.08 -8.14
CA ASP A 341 -7.42 -0.73 -8.96
C ASP A 341 -8.69 -1.42 -8.46
N GLY A 342 -9.79 -1.17 -9.14
CA GLY A 342 -11.09 -1.78 -8.81
C GLY A 342 -11.18 -3.27 -9.13
N ALA A 343 -10.25 -3.83 -9.92
CA ALA A 343 -10.11 -5.26 -10.20
C ALA A 343 -9.19 -5.96 -9.19
N GLY A 344 -8.46 -5.19 -8.37
CA GLY A 344 -7.52 -5.69 -7.37
C GLY A 344 -6.10 -5.86 -7.88
N HIS A 345 -5.74 -5.34 -9.05
CA HIS A 345 -4.35 -5.31 -9.52
C HIS A 345 -3.53 -4.38 -8.63
N LEU A 346 -2.29 -4.79 -8.33
CA LEU A 346 -1.38 -4.03 -7.47
C LEU A 346 -0.40 -3.23 -8.32
N PHE A 347 -0.26 -1.95 -7.98
CA PHE A 347 0.65 -1.02 -8.64
C PHE A 347 1.66 -0.44 -7.65
N ALA A 348 2.85 -0.14 -8.15
CA ALA A 348 3.87 0.65 -7.47
C ALA A 348 4.10 1.95 -8.25
N LEU A 349 4.30 3.05 -7.54
CA LEU A 349 4.50 4.37 -8.11
C LEU A 349 5.92 4.85 -7.85
N SER A 350 6.49 5.58 -8.81
CA SER A 350 7.79 6.23 -8.70
C SER A 350 7.66 7.73 -8.78
N TRP A 351 8.32 8.49 -7.89
CA TRP A 351 8.41 9.95 -7.99
C TRP A 351 8.95 10.42 -9.34
N ASN A 352 9.66 9.53 -10.08
CA ASN A 352 10.18 9.82 -11.42
C ASN A 352 9.08 9.86 -12.52
N GLY A 353 7.80 9.77 -12.13
CA GLY A 353 6.68 9.90 -13.06
C GLY A 353 6.26 8.61 -13.74
N GLN A 354 6.61 7.46 -13.17
CA GLN A 354 6.26 6.13 -13.68
C GLN A 354 5.39 5.35 -12.72
N ILE A 355 4.52 4.50 -13.27
CA ILE A 355 3.71 3.51 -12.56
C ILE A 355 4.09 2.14 -13.11
N TYR A 356 4.18 1.18 -12.21
CA TYR A 356 4.50 -0.22 -12.47
C TYR A 356 3.35 -1.09 -11.97
N GLU A 357 3.04 -2.16 -12.69
CA GLU A 357 2.02 -3.13 -12.34
C GLU A 357 2.69 -4.45 -11.93
N LEU A 358 2.16 -5.11 -10.90
CA LEU A 358 2.56 -6.46 -10.54
C LEU A 358 1.97 -7.46 -11.53
N SER A 359 2.83 -8.11 -12.32
CA SER A 359 2.47 -9.09 -13.36
C SER A 359 2.32 -10.51 -12.80
#